data_203e0dd89987d1aa66a5010cbe22cf24
#
_entry.id   203e0dd89987d1aa66a5010cbe22cf24
#
_cell.length_a   1.000
_cell.length_b   1.000
_cell.length_c   1.000
_cell.angle_alpha   90.00
_cell.angle_beta   90.00
_cell.angle_gamma   90.00
#
_symmetry.space_group_name_H-M   'P 1'
#
loop_
_entity.id
_entity.type
_entity.pdbx_description
1 polymer ?
#
loop_
_entity_poly.entity_id
_entity_poly.type
_entity_poly.pdbx_seq_one_letter_code
_entity_poly.pdbx_strand_id
1 'polypeptide(L)'
;MRKHRKRIPLGRNFEALEFARSLGVYVAINLIADPDWDLERFRVVRDWCMDVPEVVNISINTPYPGTETWLTEQRRLQTRDYRLFDIQHAVLPTKLPLDVFYRELLDTQWVLYRKHLNWRTTPQLARVLARNLRRGQINLIRGMMNYKKVYNLEKMLADHARPVRYELPTRAEPNAPIARSALYIHAPRGRVARSIDDSTERFVDETRVGTSG
;
A
#
# COMPACT_ATOMS: atom_id res chain seq x y z
N MET A 1 4.70 -1.06 -22.84
CA MET A 1 5.45 -1.88 -21.88
C MET A 1 4.49 -2.47 -20.83
N ARG A 2 4.38 -3.79 -20.69
CA ARG A 2 3.52 -4.40 -19.66
C ARG A 2 4.24 -4.36 -18.31
N LYS A 3 4.00 -3.32 -17.52
CA LYS A 3 4.61 -3.11 -16.19
C LYS A 3 4.19 -4.16 -15.15
N HIS A 4 3.01 -4.76 -15.28
CA HIS A 4 2.49 -5.74 -14.34
C HIS A 4 2.07 -7.01 -15.06
N ARG A 5 2.67 -8.15 -14.69
CA ARG A 5 2.36 -9.48 -15.25
C ARG A 5 1.03 -10.08 -14.80
N LYS A 6 0.06 -9.26 -14.36
CA LYS A 6 -1.28 -9.77 -14.13
C LYS A 6 -1.87 -10.19 -15.48
N ARG A 7 -1.94 -11.48 -15.73
CA ARG A 7 -2.53 -12.08 -16.95
C ARG A 7 -4.06 -11.93 -17.01
N ILE A 8 -4.65 -11.15 -16.12
CA ILE A 8 -6.09 -10.91 -16.05
C ILE A 8 -6.40 -9.78 -17.02
N PRO A 9 -7.27 -9.99 -18.02
CA PRO A 9 -7.78 -8.92 -18.89
C PRO A 9 -8.44 -7.83 -18.03
N LEU A 10 -8.23 -6.56 -18.39
CA LEU A 10 -8.81 -5.41 -17.64
C LEU A 10 -10.34 -5.54 -17.49
N GLY A 11 -11.04 -6.07 -18.51
CA GLY A 11 -12.49 -6.28 -18.47
C GLY A 11 -12.94 -7.18 -17.31
N ARG A 12 -12.16 -8.18 -16.93
CA ARG A 12 -12.53 -9.10 -15.84
C ARG A 12 -12.62 -8.43 -14.47
N ASN A 13 -11.88 -7.37 -14.24
CA ASN A 13 -12.00 -6.61 -12.99
C ASN A 13 -13.36 -5.91 -12.90
N PHE A 14 -13.87 -5.40 -14.04
CA PHE A 14 -15.19 -4.77 -14.11
C PHE A 14 -16.29 -5.82 -13.98
N GLU A 15 -16.18 -6.95 -14.65
CA GLU A 15 -17.12 -8.08 -14.51
C GLU A 15 -17.21 -8.56 -13.05
N ALA A 16 -16.07 -8.71 -12.38
CA ALA A 16 -16.02 -9.10 -10.97
C ALA A 16 -16.68 -8.04 -10.06
N LEU A 17 -16.49 -6.76 -10.37
CA LEU A 17 -17.11 -5.66 -9.64
C LEU A 17 -18.63 -5.67 -9.82
N GLU A 18 -19.14 -5.82 -11.06
CA GLU A 18 -20.56 -5.93 -11.35
C GLU A 18 -21.18 -7.16 -10.66
N PHE A 19 -20.49 -8.29 -10.69
CA PHE A 19 -20.93 -9.50 -9.98
C PHE A 19 -21.01 -9.27 -8.47
N ALA A 20 -20.03 -8.66 -7.86
CA ALA A 20 -20.05 -8.32 -6.44
C ALA A 20 -21.22 -7.37 -6.09
N ARG A 21 -21.49 -6.38 -6.95
CA ARG A 21 -22.64 -5.48 -6.82
C ARG A 21 -23.96 -6.23 -6.86
N SER A 22 -24.11 -7.18 -7.79
CA SER A 22 -25.33 -7.98 -7.92
C SER A 22 -25.64 -8.83 -6.68
N LEU A 23 -24.59 -9.21 -5.94
CA LEU A 23 -24.71 -9.94 -4.67
C LEU A 23 -24.87 -9.03 -3.45
N GLY A 24 -24.88 -7.71 -3.62
CA GLY A 24 -24.92 -6.74 -2.52
C GLY A 24 -23.64 -6.75 -1.64
N VAL A 25 -22.53 -7.26 -2.18
CA VAL A 25 -21.26 -7.31 -1.47
C VAL A 25 -20.61 -5.92 -1.48
N TYR A 26 -20.16 -5.48 -0.31
CA TYR A 26 -19.38 -4.25 -0.20
C TYR A 26 -17.96 -4.45 -0.73
N VAL A 27 -17.57 -3.63 -1.70
CA VAL A 27 -16.25 -3.68 -2.32
C VAL A 27 -15.48 -2.42 -1.98
N ALA A 28 -14.22 -2.57 -1.60
CA ALA A 28 -13.25 -1.47 -1.52
C ALA A 28 -12.21 -1.64 -2.63
N ILE A 29 -12.03 -0.60 -3.43
CA ILE A 29 -11.06 -0.58 -4.51
C ILE A 29 -9.78 0.07 -3.99
N ASN A 30 -8.64 -0.58 -4.18
CA ASN A 30 -7.34 0.00 -3.90
C ASN A 30 -6.61 0.29 -5.21
N LEU A 31 -6.44 1.56 -5.53
CA LEU A 31 -5.64 2.01 -6.66
C LEU A 31 -4.18 2.14 -6.26
N ILE A 32 -3.31 1.87 -7.21
CA ILE A 32 -1.86 1.99 -7.03
C ILE A 32 -1.37 3.05 -8.00
N ALA A 33 -0.97 4.20 -7.45
CA ALA A 33 -0.35 5.28 -8.21
C ALA A 33 1.09 4.88 -8.56
N ASP A 34 1.39 4.84 -9.84
CA ASP A 34 2.76 4.65 -10.32
C ASP A 34 3.53 5.96 -10.21
N PRO A 35 4.83 5.93 -9.83
CA PRO A 35 5.68 7.11 -9.82
C PRO A 35 5.77 7.85 -11.15
N ASP A 36 5.48 7.19 -12.26
CA ASP A 36 5.47 7.79 -13.60
C ASP A 36 4.14 8.46 -13.99
N TRP A 37 3.19 8.57 -13.07
CA TRP A 37 1.97 9.32 -13.33
C TRP A 37 2.27 10.81 -13.53
N ASP A 38 1.60 11.41 -14.53
CA ASP A 38 1.57 12.84 -14.77
C ASP A 38 0.24 13.46 -14.29
N LEU A 39 0.12 14.79 -14.44
CA LEU A 39 -1.07 15.53 -14.03
C LEU A 39 -2.33 15.02 -14.72
N GLU A 40 -2.25 14.69 -16.01
CA GLU A 40 -3.36 14.17 -16.77
C GLU A 40 -3.83 12.81 -16.23
N ARG A 41 -2.89 11.94 -15.88
CA ARG A 41 -3.23 10.64 -15.30
C ARG A 41 -3.91 10.78 -13.94
N PHE A 42 -3.44 11.70 -13.09
CA PHE A 42 -4.11 11.98 -11.82
C PHE A 42 -5.53 12.51 -12.04
N ARG A 43 -5.73 13.41 -13.02
CA ARG A 43 -7.04 13.94 -13.37
C ARG A 43 -8.00 12.83 -13.83
N VAL A 44 -7.60 12.03 -14.81
CA VAL A 44 -8.41 10.91 -15.34
C VAL A 44 -8.79 9.92 -14.23
N VAL A 45 -7.85 9.64 -13.32
CA VAL A 45 -8.14 8.74 -12.19
C VAL A 45 -9.12 9.36 -11.21
N ARG A 46 -9.01 10.66 -10.90
CA ARG A 46 -9.98 11.35 -10.04
C ARG A 46 -11.38 11.33 -10.65
N ASP A 47 -11.50 11.64 -11.95
CA ASP A 47 -12.77 11.62 -12.65
C ASP A 47 -13.41 10.24 -12.58
N TRP A 48 -12.66 9.20 -12.93
CA TRP A 48 -13.13 7.81 -12.80
C TRP A 48 -13.54 7.45 -11.36
N CYS A 49 -12.77 7.86 -10.37
CA CYS A 49 -13.10 7.59 -8.97
C CYS A 49 -14.42 8.25 -8.53
N MET A 50 -14.81 9.36 -9.15
CA MET A 50 -16.09 10.01 -8.84
C MET A 50 -17.27 9.28 -9.43
N ASP A 51 -17.09 8.58 -10.57
CA ASP A 51 -18.14 7.85 -11.27
C ASP A 51 -18.49 6.51 -10.61
N VAL A 52 -17.53 5.86 -9.94
CA VAL A 52 -17.77 4.58 -9.27
C VAL A 52 -18.36 4.76 -7.88
N PRO A 53 -19.39 3.98 -7.47
CA PRO A 53 -20.01 4.12 -6.15
C PRO A 53 -19.16 3.57 -4.99
N GLU A 54 -18.19 2.73 -5.27
CA GLU A 54 -17.38 2.04 -4.28
C GLU A 54 -16.45 3.00 -3.51
N VAL A 55 -16.02 2.54 -2.33
CA VAL A 55 -14.92 3.19 -1.62
C VAL A 55 -13.62 2.93 -2.37
N VAL A 56 -12.93 4.00 -2.71
CA VAL A 56 -11.65 3.94 -3.40
C VAL A 56 -10.58 4.48 -2.49
N ASN A 57 -9.50 3.72 -2.33
CA ASN A 57 -8.26 4.13 -1.69
C ASN A 57 -7.17 4.26 -2.75
N ILE A 58 -6.17 5.11 -2.49
CA ILE A 58 -5.01 5.23 -3.35
C ILE A 58 -3.73 5.05 -2.52
N SER A 59 -2.81 4.26 -3.06
CA SER A 59 -1.48 3.99 -2.50
C SER A 59 -0.43 4.18 -3.57
N ILE A 60 0.85 4.30 -3.20
CA ILE A 60 1.95 4.43 -4.14
C ILE A 60 2.55 3.06 -4.42
N ASN A 61 2.91 2.81 -5.69
CA ASN A 61 3.62 1.61 -6.08
C ASN A 61 5.00 1.56 -5.41
N THR A 62 5.14 0.63 -4.47
CA THR A 62 6.35 0.45 -3.68
C THR A 62 6.94 -0.93 -3.97
N PRO A 63 8.18 -1.01 -4.50
CA PRO A 63 8.85 -2.28 -4.72
C PRO A 63 9.33 -2.85 -3.38
N TYR A 64 8.71 -3.91 -2.92
CA TYR A 64 9.12 -4.57 -1.67
C TYR A 64 10.22 -5.60 -1.89
N PRO A 65 11.20 -5.72 -0.96
CA PRO A 65 12.20 -6.78 -0.99
C PRO A 65 11.58 -8.16 -1.17
N GLY A 66 12.19 -8.98 -2.03
CA GLY A 66 11.70 -10.33 -2.33
C GLY A 66 10.66 -10.39 -3.47
N THR A 67 10.16 -9.27 -3.96
CA THR A 67 9.24 -9.23 -5.12
C THR A 67 10.01 -9.11 -6.45
N GLU A 68 9.37 -9.53 -7.55
CA GLU A 68 9.93 -9.32 -8.91
C GLU A 68 10.17 -7.83 -9.19
N THR A 69 9.27 -6.97 -8.75
CA THR A 69 9.40 -5.52 -8.89
C THR A 69 10.64 -4.99 -8.15
N TRP A 70 10.95 -5.53 -6.97
CA TRP A 70 12.19 -5.19 -6.28
C TRP A 70 13.43 -5.55 -7.10
N LEU A 71 13.47 -6.75 -7.68
CA LEU A 71 14.61 -7.21 -8.45
C LEU A 71 14.90 -6.31 -9.66
N THR A 72 13.87 -5.77 -10.28
CA THR A 72 13.98 -4.90 -11.46
C THR A 72 14.25 -3.44 -11.11
N GLU A 73 13.63 -2.93 -10.03
CA GLU A 73 13.60 -1.50 -9.71
C GLU A 73 14.59 -1.07 -8.62
N GLN A 74 15.20 -2.02 -7.89
CA GLN A 74 16.08 -1.69 -6.75
C GLN A 74 17.26 -0.77 -7.07
N ARG A 75 17.73 -0.75 -8.35
CA ARG A 75 18.80 0.15 -8.81
C ARG A 75 18.31 1.58 -9.02
N ARG A 76 17.01 1.79 -9.15
CA ARG A 76 16.36 3.09 -9.40
C ARG A 76 15.84 3.73 -8.11
N LEU A 77 15.97 3.07 -6.96
CA LEU A 77 15.49 3.60 -5.70
C LEU A 77 16.18 4.95 -5.37
N GLN A 78 15.37 5.95 -5.07
CA GLN A 78 15.85 7.24 -4.56
C GLN A 78 16.23 7.17 -3.08
N THR A 79 15.63 6.23 -2.36
CA THR A 79 15.92 6.00 -0.95
C THR A 79 15.89 4.50 -0.65
N ARG A 80 16.70 4.10 0.32
CA ARG A 80 16.72 2.75 0.89
C ARG A 80 16.26 2.72 2.33
N ASP A 81 15.76 3.84 2.83
CA ASP A 81 15.21 3.91 4.18
C ASP A 81 13.92 3.08 4.26
N TYR A 82 13.98 1.97 5.00
CA TYR A 82 12.87 1.06 5.17
C TYR A 82 11.60 1.74 5.69
N ARG A 83 11.74 2.84 6.45
CA ARG A 83 10.59 3.59 6.98
C ARG A 83 9.69 4.19 5.89
N LEU A 84 10.25 4.41 4.69
CA LEU A 84 9.51 4.99 3.56
C LEU A 84 8.87 3.93 2.64
N PHE A 85 9.04 2.63 2.97
CA PHE A 85 8.39 1.54 2.24
C PHE A 85 7.00 1.23 2.82
N ASP A 86 6.17 2.26 2.93
CA ASP A 86 4.87 2.24 3.61
C ASP A 86 3.68 2.43 2.65
N ILE A 87 3.89 2.31 1.33
CA ILE A 87 2.90 2.57 0.27
C ILE A 87 2.37 4.01 0.23
N GLN A 88 2.90 4.90 1.06
CA GLN A 88 2.53 6.32 1.09
C GLN A 88 3.65 7.22 0.57
N HIS A 89 4.91 6.74 0.61
CA HIS A 89 6.07 7.46 0.12
C HIS A 89 6.55 6.91 -1.23
N ALA A 90 6.93 7.83 -2.13
CA ALA A 90 7.51 7.48 -3.41
C ALA A 90 8.99 7.15 -3.23
N VAL A 91 9.34 5.86 -3.23
CA VAL A 91 10.73 5.39 -3.10
C VAL A 91 11.44 5.27 -4.46
N LEU A 92 10.69 5.36 -5.56
CA LEU A 92 11.18 5.42 -6.93
C LEU A 92 11.12 6.86 -7.46
N PRO A 93 11.95 7.23 -8.46
CA PRO A 93 11.88 8.52 -9.12
C PRO A 93 10.49 8.77 -9.69
N THR A 94 9.94 9.93 -9.40
CA THR A 94 8.65 10.37 -9.92
C THR A 94 8.83 11.15 -11.23
N LYS A 95 7.88 11.00 -12.17
CA LYS A 95 7.85 11.78 -13.43
C LYS A 95 7.63 13.27 -13.16
N LEU A 96 6.78 13.59 -12.20
CA LEU A 96 6.57 14.94 -11.68
C LEU A 96 7.62 15.27 -10.63
N PRO A 97 7.94 16.55 -10.39
CA PRO A 97 8.63 16.95 -9.16
C PRO A 97 7.95 16.34 -7.93
N LEU A 98 8.73 15.89 -6.95
CA LEU A 98 8.22 15.08 -5.83
C LEU A 98 7.14 15.82 -5.04
N ASP A 99 7.28 17.13 -4.86
CA ASP A 99 6.28 17.98 -4.20
C ASP A 99 4.97 18.06 -4.98
N VAL A 100 5.06 18.15 -6.31
CA VAL A 100 3.89 18.16 -7.21
C VAL A 100 3.20 16.80 -7.18
N PHE A 101 3.98 15.70 -7.26
CA PHE A 101 3.44 14.35 -7.18
C PHE A 101 2.67 14.11 -5.87
N TYR A 102 3.25 14.51 -4.74
CA TYR A 102 2.57 14.36 -3.45
C TYR A 102 1.35 15.28 -3.32
N ARG A 103 1.39 16.48 -3.87
CA ARG A 103 0.23 17.37 -3.88
C ARG A 103 -0.93 16.73 -4.64
N GLU A 104 -0.68 16.21 -5.84
CA GLU A 104 -1.69 15.52 -6.64
C GLU A 104 -2.24 14.25 -5.93
N LEU A 105 -1.36 13.50 -5.27
CA LEU A 105 -1.77 12.33 -4.47
C LEU A 105 -2.68 12.72 -3.31
N LEU A 106 -2.29 13.75 -2.54
CA LEU A 106 -3.05 14.24 -1.39
C LEU A 106 -4.39 14.86 -1.83
N ASP A 107 -4.40 15.61 -2.92
CA ASP A 107 -5.64 16.15 -3.51
C ASP A 107 -6.56 15.02 -3.95
N THR A 108 -6.02 13.98 -4.56
CA THR A 108 -6.81 12.79 -4.92
C THR A 108 -7.39 12.12 -3.69
N GLN A 109 -6.59 11.89 -2.65
CA GLN A 109 -7.08 11.32 -1.38
C GLN A 109 -8.16 12.20 -0.73
N TRP A 110 -8.01 13.53 -0.81
CA TRP A 110 -9.00 14.47 -0.29
C TRP A 110 -10.33 14.40 -1.04
N VAL A 111 -10.28 14.32 -2.38
CA VAL A 111 -11.46 14.14 -3.23
C VAL A 111 -12.17 12.83 -2.87
N LEU A 112 -11.42 11.73 -2.73
CA LEU A 112 -11.96 10.42 -2.35
C LEU A 112 -12.59 10.44 -0.95
N TYR A 113 -11.94 11.10 0.01
CA TYR A 113 -12.49 11.26 1.35
C TYR A 113 -13.83 12.03 1.33
N ARG A 114 -13.89 13.15 0.60
CA ARG A 114 -15.11 13.97 0.49
C ARG A 114 -16.25 13.26 -0.22
N LYS A 115 -15.95 12.44 -1.23
CA LYS A 115 -16.95 11.63 -1.95
C LYS A 115 -17.81 10.81 -0.99
N HIS A 116 -17.23 10.25 0.06
CA HIS A 116 -17.93 9.39 1.00
C HIS A 116 -18.49 10.13 2.22
N LEU A 117 -18.14 11.40 2.43
CA LEU A 117 -18.74 12.26 3.45
C LEU A 117 -19.93 13.02 2.87
N ASN A 118 -21.09 12.38 2.85
CA ASN A 118 -22.34 12.98 2.40
C ASN A 118 -23.39 12.94 3.51
N TRP A 119 -24.52 13.58 3.27
CA TRP A 119 -25.62 13.65 4.23
C TRP A 119 -26.16 12.27 4.67
N ARG A 120 -25.97 11.21 3.88
CA ARG A 120 -26.39 9.84 4.21
C ARG A 120 -25.39 9.12 5.11
N THR A 121 -24.09 9.34 4.89
CA THR A 121 -23.02 8.67 5.65
C THR A 121 -22.67 9.40 6.94
N THR A 122 -22.82 10.71 6.99
CA THR A 122 -22.51 11.53 8.17
C THR A 122 -23.31 11.09 9.42
N PRO A 123 -24.63 10.83 9.36
CA PRO A 123 -25.37 10.34 10.53
C PRO A 123 -24.92 8.96 11.01
N GLN A 124 -24.51 8.08 10.06
CA GLN A 124 -23.97 6.76 10.41
C GLN A 124 -22.63 6.88 11.13
N LEU A 125 -21.74 7.73 10.62
CA LEU A 125 -20.47 8.03 11.26
C LEU A 125 -20.67 8.62 12.66
N ALA A 126 -21.59 9.57 12.83
CA ALA A 126 -21.94 10.14 14.13
C ALA A 126 -22.45 9.08 15.11
N ARG A 127 -23.30 8.13 14.67
CA ARG A 127 -23.75 7.01 15.51
C ARG A 127 -22.60 6.10 15.94
N VAL A 128 -21.68 5.79 15.01
CA VAL A 128 -20.49 4.97 15.30
C VAL A 128 -19.60 5.68 16.30
N LEU A 129 -19.34 6.97 16.12
CA LEU A 129 -18.57 7.78 17.06
C LEU A 129 -19.20 7.81 18.44
N ALA A 130 -20.52 8.08 18.53
CA ALA A 130 -21.24 8.11 19.79
C ALA A 130 -21.21 6.75 20.50
N ARG A 131 -21.37 5.65 19.75
CA ARG A 131 -21.28 4.28 20.30
C ARG A 131 -19.87 3.98 20.84
N ASN A 132 -18.83 4.36 20.12
CA ASN A 132 -17.46 4.15 20.54
C ASN A 132 -17.13 4.98 21.79
N LEU A 133 -17.56 6.24 21.84
CA LEU A 133 -17.40 7.10 23.01
C LEU A 133 -18.08 6.54 24.26
N ARG A 134 -19.33 6.03 24.13
CA ARG A 134 -20.03 5.36 25.24
C ARG A 134 -19.30 4.15 25.78
N ARG A 135 -18.46 3.51 24.95
CA ARG A 135 -17.61 2.37 25.31
C ARG A 135 -16.21 2.78 25.76
N GLY A 136 -15.93 4.07 25.92
CA GLY A 136 -14.60 4.59 26.24
C GLY A 136 -13.57 4.43 25.11
N GLN A 137 -14.01 4.12 23.89
CA GLN A 137 -13.13 3.91 22.74
C GLN A 137 -12.94 5.20 21.94
N ILE A 138 -11.78 5.82 22.06
CA ILE A 138 -11.42 7.08 21.36
C ILE A 138 -10.54 6.86 20.13
N ASN A 139 -10.23 5.60 19.78
CA ASN A 139 -9.28 5.29 18.71
C ASN A 139 -9.71 5.84 17.35
N LEU A 140 -11.01 5.82 17.04
CA LEU A 140 -11.53 6.37 15.79
C LEU A 140 -11.32 7.89 15.73
N ILE A 141 -11.61 8.62 16.81
CA ILE A 141 -11.40 10.08 16.90
C ILE A 141 -9.91 10.39 16.78
N ARG A 142 -9.06 9.65 17.50
CA ARG A 142 -7.60 9.79 17.42
C ARG A 142 -7.10 9.53 16.00
N GLY A 143 -7.63 8.50 15.31
CA GLY A 143 -7.33 8.21 13.91
C GLY A 143 -7.71 9.38 13.00
N MET A 144 -8.90 9.94 13.14
CA MET A 144 -9.36 11.08 12.35
C MET A 144 -8.51 12.34 12.61
N MET A 145 -8.13 12.60 13.86
CA MET A 145 -7.25 13.74 14.21
C MET A 145 -5.83 13.55 13.67
N ASN A 146 -5.33 12.33 13.69
CA ASN A 146 -4.00 12.02 13.19
C ASN A 146 -3.93 11.97 11.67
N TYR A 147 -5.07 11.78 10.97
CA TYR A 147 -5.11 11.76 9.51
C TYR A 147 -4.41 12.98 8.88
N LYS A 148 -4.76 14.19 9.32
CA LYS A 148 -4.12 15.42 8.85
C LYS A 148 -2.63 15.53 9.17
N LYS A 149 -2.16 14.83 10.22
CA LYS A 149 -0.74 14.82 10.59
C LYS A 149 0.08 13.85 9.74
N VAL A 150 -0.55 12.77 9.29
CA VAL A 150 0.10 11.75 8.45
C VAL A 150 0.12 12.22 7.00
N TYR A 151 -1.03 12.68 6.50
CA TYR A 151 -1.21 13.16 5.13
C TYR A 151 -0.93 14.68 5.06
N ASN A 152 0.34 15.05 5.26
CA ASN A 152 0.81 16.42 5.20
C ASN A 152 2.01 16.50 4.25
N LEU A 153 1.93 17.37 3.25
CA LEU A 153 2.94 17.52 2.21
C LEU A 153 4.33 17.82 2.77
N GLU A 154 4.42 18.80 3.67
CA GLU A 154 5.69 19.22 4.26
C GLU A 154 6.34 18.06 5.04
N LYS A 155 5.53 17.31 5.79
CA LYS A 155 6.01 16.14 6.52
C LYS A 155 6.49 15.05 5.57
N MET A 156 5.74 14.73 4.51
CA MET A 156 6.14 13.72 3.54
C MET A 156 7.47 14.09 2.86
N LEU A 157 7.66 15.34 2.50
CA LEU A 157 8.92 15.83 1.96
C LEU A 157 10.05 15.79 3.00
N ALA A 158 9.77 16.22 4.22
CA ALA A 158 10.74 16.17 5.32
C ALA A 158 11.18 14.74 5.67
N ASP A 159 10.27 13.76 5.52
CA ASP A 159 10.60 12.36 5.75
C ASP A 159 11.65 11.83 4.77
N HIS A 160 11.68 12.32 3.52
CA HIS A 160 12.75 12.04 2.55
C HIS A 160 14.09 12.70 2.88
N ALA A 161 14.06 13.85 3.56
CA ALA A 161 15.28 14.57 3.95
C ALA A 161 15.91 14.02 5.25
N ARG A 162 15.25 13.12 5.95
CA ARG A 162 15.78 12.55 7.19
C ARG A 162 16.98 11.63 6.94
N PRO A 163 17.96 11.61 7.86
CA PRO A 163 19.04 10.63 7.80
C PRO A 163 18.49 9.20 7.75
N VAL A 164 19.01 8.39 6.85
CA VAL A 164 18.64 6.98 6.73
C VAL A 164 19.00 6.25 8.02
N ARG A 165 18.00 5.65 8.66
CA ARG A 165 18.20 4.91 9.92
C ARG A 165 18.19 3.40 9.73
N TYR A 166 17.40 2.92 8.77
CA TYR A 166 17.23 1.50 8.46
C TYR A 166 17.38 1.30 6.95
N GLU A 167 18.60 1.05 6.52
CA GLU A 167 18.93 0.90 5.11
C GLU A 167 18.63 -0.52 4.64
N LEU A 168 17.86 -0.62 3.54
CA LEU A 168 17.64 -1.88 2.86
C LEU A 168 18.90 -2.27 2.08
N PRO A 169 19.39 -3.52 2.23
CA PRO A 169 20.57 -3.98 1.53
C PRO A 169 20.34 -4.02 0.02
N THR A 170 21.35 -3.67 -0.75
CA THR A 170 21.38 -3.91 -2.19
C THR A 170 21.70 -5.37 -2.43
N ARG A 171 20.85 -6.08 -3.12
CA ARG A 171 21.15 -7.43 -3.57
C ARG A 171 21.95 -7.33 -4.85
N ALA A 172 23.19 -7.78 -4.82
CA ALA A 172 24.09 -7.73 -5.99
C ALA A 172 23.62 -8.67 -7.10
N GLU A 173 23.04 -9.84 -6.74
CA GLU A 173 22.56 -10.85 -7.68
C GLU A 173 21.15 -11.33 -7.34
N PRO A 174 20.31 -11.65 -8.34
CA PRO A 174 18.94 -12.11 -8.13
C PRO A 174 18.83 -13.36 -7.22
N ASN A 175 19.85 -14.22 -7.23
CA ASN A 175 19.87 -15.49 -6.51
C ASN A 175 20.77 -15.52 -5.27
N ALA A 176 21.37 -14.37 -4.88
CA ALA A 176 22.15 -14.35 -3.67
C ALA A 176 21.23 -14.61 -2.45
N PRO A 177 21.60 -15.50 -1.51
CA PRO A 177 20.79 -15.78 -0.35
C PRO A 177 20.60 -14.47 0.44
N ILE A 178 19.37 -14.18 0.80
CA ILE A 178 19.06 -13.02 1.67
C ILE A 178 19.68 -13.36 3.03
N ALA A 179 20.60 -12.51 3.49
CA ALA A 179 21.14 -12.67 4.84
C ALA A 179 19.96 -12.67 5.82
N ARG A 180 19.83 -13.74 6.63
CA ARG A 180 18.74 -13.86 7.63
C ARG A 180 18.63 -12.61 8.52
N SER A 181 19.74 -11.96 8.82
CA SER A 181 19.79 -10.69 9.55
C SER A 181 19.05 -9.53 8.84
N ALA A 182 18.94 -9.54 7.52
CA ALA A 182 18.27 -8.47 6.76
C ALA A 182 16.73 -8.59 6.80
N LEU A 183 16.19 -9.79 7.08
CA LEU A 183 14.77 -10.05 7.22
C LEU A 183 14.22 -9.76 8.64
N TYR A 184 15.09 -9.68 9.65
CA TYR A 184 14.73 -9.66 11.06
C TYR A 184 15.15 -8.38 11.78
N ILE A 185 15.02 -7.21 11.14
CA ILE A 185 15.41 -5.94 11.73
C ILE A 185 14.70 -5.64 13.07
N HIS A 186 13.57 -6.29 13.38
CA HIS A 186 12.82 -6.07 14.62
C HIS A 186 12.02 -7.26 15.14
N ALA A 187 12.38 -8.50 14.86
CA ALA A 187 11.78 -9.60 15.62
C ALA A 187 12.24 -9.50 17.08
N PRO A 188 11.32 -9.38 18.06
CA PRO A 188 11.73 -9.43 19.46
C PRO A 188 12.40 -10.79 19.69
N ARG A 189 13.61 -10.73 20.30
CA ARG A 189 14.37 -11.94 20.63
C ARG A 189 13.48 -12.90 21.41
N GLY A 190 13.04 -13.99 20.79
CA GLY A 190 12.72 -15.15 21.58
C GLY A 190 11.39 -15.89 21.42
N ARG A 191 10.48 -15.68 20.48
CA ARG A 191 9.34 -16.61 20.31
C ARG A 191 8.80 -16.76 18.89
N VAL A 192 8.91 -15.75 18.03
CA VAL A 192 8.32 -15.79 16.69
C VAL A 192 9.22 -16.52 15.69
N ALA A 193 10.53 -16.50 15.88
CA ALA A 193 11.49 -17.14 14.97
C ALA A 193 11.38 -18.67 14.95
N ARG A 194 10.99 -19.33 16.06
CA ARG A 194 10.84 -20.79 16.13
C ARG A 194 9.62 -21.33 15.37
N SER A 195 8.52 -20.57 15.33
CA SER A 195 7.29 -21.03 14.66
C SER A 195 7.34 -20.92 13.13
N ILE A 196 8.16 -20.00 12.59
CA ILE A 196 8.29 -19.81 11.15
C ILE A 196 9.29 -20.82 10.54
N ASP A 197 10.36 -21.15 11.24
CA ASP A 197 11.31 -22.19 10.81
C ASP A 197 10.63 -23.57 10.77
N ASP A 198 9.82 -23.91 11.78
CA ASP A 198 9.13 -25.20 11.85
C ASP A 198 8.05 -25.37 10.78
N SER A 199 7.38 -24.28 10.37
CA SER A 199 6.37 -24.34 9.31
C SER A 199 6.98 -24.44 7.90
N THR A 200 8.18 -23.85 7.71
CA THR A 200 8.86 -23.85 6.41
C THR A 200 9.54 -25.21 6.15
N GLU A 201 10.05 -25.88 7.20
CA GLU A 201 10.60 -27.23 7.08
C GLU A 201 9.51 -28.28 6.79
N ARG A 202 8.32 -28.16 7.39
CA ARG A 202 7.18 -29.04 7.07
C ARG A 202 6.69 -28.87 5.63
N PHE A 203 6.71 -27.66 5.09
CA PHE A 203 6.27 -27.39 3.70
C PHE A 203 7.23 -27.95 2.65
N VAL A 204 8.51 -28.06 2.97
CA VAL A 204 9.53 -28.65 2.09
C VAL A 204 9.48 -30.18 2.12
N ASP A 205 9.11 -30.79 3.25
CA ASP A 205 9.02 -32.23 3.41
C ASP A 205 7.75 -32.81 2.73
N GLU A 206 6.62 -32.12 2.79
CA GLU A 206 5.39 -32.57 2.12
C GLU A 206 5.46 -32.52 0.59
N THR A 207 6.32 -31.67 0.01
CA THR A 207 6.55 -31.64 -1.46
C THR A 207 7.51 -32.74 -1.96
N ARG A 208 8.27 -33.39 -1.07
CA ARG A 208 9.17 -34.52 -1.44
C ARG A 208 8.52 -35.88 -1.45
N VAL A 209 7.36 -36.03 -0.81
CA VAL A 209 6.68 -37.36 -0.75
C VAL A 209 5.78 -37.62 -1.95
N GLY A 210 5.58 -36.68 -2.88
CA GLY A 210 4.68 -36.77 -4.03
C GLY A 210 5.28 -37.30 -5.35
N THR A 211 6.55 -37.71 -5.39
CA THR A 211 7.21 -38.14 -6.65
C THR A 211 7.89 -39.50 -6.59
N SER A 212 7.30 -40.46 -5.92
CA SER A 212 7.69 -41.86 -6.08
C SER A 212 6.45 -42.75 -6.05
N GLY A 213 5.93 -42.95 -7.25
CA GLY A 213 4.83 -43.87 -7.56
C GLY A 213 4.54 -43.85 -9.03
#